data_4e4f9d64e445b23f7f7f8c6fc3cf68c5
#
_entry.id   4e4f9d64e445b23f7f7f8c6fc3cf68c5
#
_cell.length_a   1.000
_cell.length_b   1.000
_cell.length_c   1.000
_cell.angle_alpha   90.00
_cell.angle_beta   90.00
_cell.angle_gamma   90.00
#
_symmetry.space_group_name_H-M   'P 1'
#
loop_
_entity.id
_entity.type
_entity.pdbx_description
1 polymer ?
#
loop_
_entity_poly.entity_id
_entity_poly.type
_entity_poly.pdbx_seq_one_letter_code
_entity_poly.pdbx_strand_id
1 'polypeptide(L)'
;MKLNNLLGKLLGTSKYQFEEVHVESEVIDEITNIAKEAYPNEFMALLEGKIEEKILRVTGLIFLPIETSQEGAVMQVFMQPLSVNSVGSVHSHPGPNASPSDADLVFFQKKGFFHMIIAEPFDRDSIRAYDSYGNLAGYRII
;
A
#
# COMPACT_ATOMS: atom_id res chain seq x y z
N MET A 1 12.11 -17.86 -18.78
CA MET A 1 11.66 -16.50 -18.40
C MET A 1 10.16 -16.49 -18.18
N LYS A 2 9.72 -15.91 -17.12
CA LYS A 2 8.28 -15.79 -16.87
C LYS A 2 7.67 -14.74 -17.81
N LEU A 3 6.41 -14.95 -18.19
CA LEU A 3 5.72 -14.06 -19.12
C LEU A 3 5.73 -12.61 -18.66
N ASN A 4 5.55 -12.36 -17.34
CA ASN A 4 5.55 -11.02 -16.78
C ASN A 4 6.89 -10.30 -17.02
N ASN A 5 8.01 -11.03 -16.91
CA ASN A 5 9.32 -10.44 -17.17
C ASN A 5 9.51 -10.06 -18.64
N LEU A 6 8.98 -10.89 -19.54
CA LEU A 6 9.03 -10.62 -20.97
C LEU A 6 8.20 -9.39 -21.31
N LEU A 7 6.98 -9.31 -20.79
CA LEU A 7 6.10 -8.15 -21.00
C LEU A 7 6.71 -6.89 -20.43
N GLY A 8 7.31 -6.96 -19.24
CA GLY A 8 7.98 -5.82 -18.63
C GLY A 8 9.11 -5.28 -19.49
N LYS A 9 9.91 -6.16 -20.08
CA LYS A 9 10.98 -5.76 -21.00
C LYS A 9 10.45 -5.11 -22.26
N LEU A 10 9.41 -5.70 -22.87
CA LEU A 10 8.80 -5.17 -24.08
C LEU A 10 8.18 -3.79 -23.85
N LEU A 11 7.59 -3.58 -22.68
CA LEU A 11 6.92 -2.33 -22.33
C LEU A 11 7.83 -1.32 -21.63
N GLY A 12 9.11 -1.68 -21.41
CA GLY A 12 10.03 -0.80 -20.71
C GLY A 12 9.79 -0.68 -19.21
N THR A 13 9.08 -1.63 -18.61
CA THR A 13 8.72 -1.60 -17.18
C THR A 13 9.52 -2.58 -16.32
N SER A 14 10.52 -3.26 -16.90
CA SER A 14 11.29 -4.28 -16.19
C SER A 14 12.02 -3.75 -14.95
N LYS A 15 12.36 -2.46 -14.92
CA LYS A 15 13.02 -1.82 -13.78
C LYS A 15 12.15 -1.78 -12.52
N TYR A 16 10.84 -1.98 -12.65
CA TYR A 16 9.89 -1.95 -11.54
C TYR A 16 9.51 -3.33 -11.04
N GLN A 17 10.12 -4.38 -11.56
CA GLN A 17 9.82 -5.74 -11.13
C GLN A 17 10.53 -6.09 -9.84
N PHE A 18 9.82 -6.81 -8.97
CA PHE A 18 10.37 -7.29 -7.72
C PHE A 18 9.82 -8.68 -7.43
N GLU A 19 10.51 -9.42 -6.57
CA GLU A 19 10.15 -10.79 -6.19
C GLU A 19 9.75 -10.88 -4.72
N GLU A 20 10.23 -9.96 -3.90
CA GLU A 20 9.94 -9.93 -2.47
C GLU A 20 9.57 -8.51 -2.06
N VAL A 21 8.82 -8.43 -0.95
CA VAL A 21 8.50 -7.15 -0.31
C VAL A 21 9.00 -7.21 1.13
N HIS A 22 9.80 -6.23 1.51
CA HIS A 22 10.27 -6.05 2.87
C HIS A 22 9.71 -4.75 3.43
N VAL A 23 9.09 -4.81 4.60
CA VAL A 23 8.54 -3.63 5.28
C VAL A 23 9.27 -3.47 6.60
N GLU A 24 9.82 -2.28 6.84
CA GLU A 24 10.51 -2.01 8.10
C GLU A 24 9.53 -2.08 9.28
N SER A 25 9.98 -2.65 10.39
CA SER A 25 9.11 -2.83 11.56
C SER A 25 8.58 -1.51 12.12
N GLU A 26 9.36 -0.44 12.01
CA GLU A 26 8.92 0.89 12.42
C GLU A 26 7.72 1.37 11.61
N VAL A 27 7.65 1.02 10.33
CA VAL A 27 6.52 1.36 9.47
C VAL A 27 5.27 0.62 9.94
N ILE A 28 5.41 -0.66 10.25
CA ILE A 28 4.31 -1.46 10.78
C ILE A 28 3.79 -0.86 12.09
N ASP A 29 4.68 -0.46 12.99
CA ASP A 29 4.29 0.15 14.25
C ASP A 29 3.58 1.48 14.05
N GLU A 30 4.05 2.31 13.12
CA GLU A 30 3.36 3.55 12.77
C GLU A 30 1.94 3.28 12.24
N ILE A 31 1.82 2.33 11.33
CA ILE A 31 0.52 1.97 10.75
C ILE A 31 -0.47 1.56 11.84
N THR A 32 -0.06 0.67 12.74
CA THR A 32 -0.93 0.19 13.81
C THR A 32 -1.34 1.32 14.74
N ASN A 33 -0.40 2.17 15.13
CA ASN A 33 -0.68 3.29 16.04
C ASN A 33 -1.62 4.32 15.41
N ILE A 34 -1.37 4.69 14.16
CA ILE A 34 -2.19 5.69 13.47
C ILE A 34 -3.60 5.16 13.22
N ALA A 35 -3.72 3.89 12.86
CA ALA A 35 -5.03 3.28 12.65
C ALA A 35 -5.88 3.32 13.92
N LYS A 36 -5.28 3.02 15.08
CA LYS A 36 -5.97 3.09 16.36
C LYS A 36 -6.40 4.51 16.70
N GLU A 37 -5.54 5.48 16.47
CA GLU A 37 -5.84 6.88 16.76
C GLU A 37 -6.91 7.45 15.83
N ALA A 38 -6.93 7.02 14.57
CA ALA A 38 -7.89 7.51 13.59
C ALA A 38 -9.30 6.97 13.80
N TYR A 39 -9.40 5.75 14.38
CA TYR A 39 -10.70 5.11 14.58
C TYR A 39 -11.70 6.05 15.26
N PRO A 40 -12.97 6.13 14.82
CA PRO A 40 -13.63 5.33 13.78
C PRO A 40 -13.44 5.84 12.34
N ASN A 41 -12.60 6.83 12.12
CA ASN A 41 -12.30 7.33 10.78
C ASN A 41 -11.22 6.47 10.13
N GLU A 42 -11.20 6.44 8.81
CA GLU A 42 -10.12 5.81 8.06
C GLU A 42 -8.93 6.74 7.99
N PHE A 43 -7.73 6.19 8.10
CA PHE A 43 -6.53 6.92 7.69
C PHE A 43 -6.02 6.38 6.36
N MET A 44 -5.25 7.18 5.67
CA MET A 44 -4.61 6.79 4.43
C MET A 44 -3.25 7.49 4.32
N ALA A 45 -2.27 6.73 3.80
CA ALA A 45 -0.95 7.26 3.49
C ALA A 45 -0.40 6.55 2.26
N LEU A 46 0.57 7.16 1.61
CA LEU A 46 1.36 6.46 0.60
C LEU A 46 2.53 5.77 1.29
N LEU A 47 2.98 4.68 0.71
CA LEU A 47 4.15 3.95 1.19
C LEU A 47 5.39 4.50 0.49
N GLU A 48 6.34 4.98 1.28
CA GLU A 48 7.64 5.39 0.78
C GLU A 48 8.55 4.17 0.66
N GLY A 49 9.28 4.08 -0.43
CA GLY A 49 10.16 2.95 -0.61
C GLY A 49 10.85 2.96 -1.96
N LYS A 50 11.54 1.87 -2.25
CA LYS A 50 12.26 1.69 -3.50
C LYS A 50 12.40 0.22 -3.82
N ILE A 51 12.71 -0.07 -5.09
CA ILE A 51 13.00 -1.42 -5.55
C ILE A 51 14.50 -1.51 -5.79
N GLU A 52 15.17 -2.41 -5.07
CA GLU A 52 16.58 -2.72 -5.24
C GLU A 52 16.78 -4.22 -5.21
N GLU A 53 17.57 -4.74 -6.14
CA GLU A 53 17.92 -6.16 -6.20
C GLU A 53 16.66 -7.06 -6.16
N LYS A 54 15.62 -6.63 -6.87
CA LYS A 54 14.32 -7.32 -6.94
C LYS A 54 13.58 -7.39 -5.60
N ILE A 55 13.89 -6.52 -4.68
CA ILE A 55 13.19 -6.38 -3.42
C ILE A 55 12.53 -5.01 -3.37
N LEU A 56 11.22 -4.98 -3.16
CA LEU A 56 10.51 -3.75 -2.87
C LEU A 56 10.64 -3.49 -1.38
N ARG A 57 11.33 -2.41 -1.01
CA ARG A 57 11.55 -2.05 0.39
C ARG A 57 10.66 -0.89 0.76
N VAL A 58 9.82 -1.09 1.77
CA VAL A 58 8.96 -0.04 2.32
C VAL A 58 9.65 0.50 3.57
N THR A 59 10.00 1.78 3.51
CA THR A 59 10.86 2.42 4.53
C THR A 59 10.18 3.55 5.28
N GLY A 60 9.00 3.97 4.87
CA GLY A 60 8.31 5.07 5.54
C GLY A 60 6.90 5.27 5.01
N LEU A 61 6.24 6.27 5.57
CA LEU A 61 4.91 6.69 5.16
C LEU A 61 4.99 8.12 4.64
N ILE A 62 4.21 8.40 3.59
CA ILE A 62 4.07 9.74 3.06
C ILE A 62 2.64 10.18 3.34
N PHE A 63 2.49 11.19 4.20
CA PHE A 63 1.19 11.72 4.55
C PHE A 63 0.83 12.87 3.63
N LEU A 64 -0.42 12.87 3.19
CA LEU A 64 -0.95 13.93 2.34
C LEU A 64 -1.87 14.80 3.20
N PRO A 65 -1.97 16.11 2.91
CA PRO A 65 -2.85 17.00 3.65
C PRO A 65 -4.30 16.79 3.23
N ILE A 66 -4.90 15.71 3.71
CA ILE A 66 -6.27 15.31 3.36
C ILE A 66 -7.18 15.44 4.57
N GLU A 67 -8.48 15.66 4.30
CA GLU A 67 -9.48 15.65 5.35
C GLU A 67 -9.79 14.22 5.76
N THR A 68 -10.25 14.06 6.99
CA THR A 68 -10.46 12.76 7.62
C THR A 68 -11.80 12.10 7.31
N SER A 69 -12.55 12.54 6.31
CA SER A 69 -13.75 11.85 5.90
C SER A 69 -13.37 10.62 5.07
N GLN A 70 -14.04 9.49 5.31
CA GLN A 70 -13.66 8.22 4.69
C GLN A 70 -13.57 8.29 3.17
N GLU A 71 -14.61 8.79 2.51
CA GLU A 71 -14.63 8.87 1.05
C GLU A 71 -13.71 9.96 0.53
N GLY A 72 -13.65 11.08 1.22
CA GLY A 72 -12.83 12.21 0.82
C GLY A 72 -11.34 11.88 0.86
N ALA A 73 -10.90 11.10 1.86
CA ALA A 73 -9.50 10.71 1.98
C ALA A 73 -9.04 9.91 0.76
N VAL A 74 -9.80 8.89 0.38
CA VAL A 74 -9.46 8.04 -0.77
C VAL A 74 -9.45 8.86 -2.05
N MET A 75 -10.45 9.72 -2.25
CA MET A 75 -10.53 10.54 -3.46
C MET A 75 -9.37 11.50 -3.59
N GLN A 76 -8.96 12.15 -2.49
CA GLN A 76 -7.85 13.08 -2.54
C GLN A 76 -6.53 12.39 -2.89
N VAL A 77 -6.26 11.24 -2.28
CA VAL A 77 -5.06 10.47 -2.60
C VAL A 77 -5.10 9.98 -4.05
N PHE A 78 -6.26 9.55 -4.53
CA PHE A 78 -6.44 9.09 -5.90
C PHE A 78 -6.10 10.17 -6.92
N MET A 79 -6.47 11.42 -6.63
CA MET A 79 -6.24 12.54 -7.52
C MET A 79 -4.83 13.12 -7.44
N GLN A 80 -4.04 12.75 -6.42
CA GLN A 80 -2.66 13.22 -6.29
C GLN A 80 -1.73 12.43 -7.21
N PRO A 81 -0.74 13.08 -7.82
CA PRO A 81 0.28 12.34 -8.56
C PRO A 81 1.12 11.52 -7.59
N LEU A 82 1.59 10.34 -8.04
CA LEU A 82 2.55 9.57 -7.25
C LEU A 82 3.85 10.35 -7.14
N SER A 83 4.42 10.42 -5.94
CA SER A 83 5.76 10.96 -5.78
C SER A 83 6.77 9.94 -6.31
N VAL A 84 7.99 10.40 -6.58
CA VAL A 84 9.06 9.54 -7.10
C VAL A 84 9.37 8.37 -6.17
N ASN A 85 9.20 8.55 -4.85
CA ASN A 85 9.54 7.55 -3.85
C ASN A 85 8.35 6.73 -3.38
N SER A 86 7.17 6.95 -3.94
CA SER A 86 5.97 6.22 -3.55
C SER A 86 5.89 4.89 -4.29
N VAL A 87 5.71 3.81 -3.54
CA VAL A 87 5.63 2.46 -4.12
C VAL A 87 4.26 1.81 -3.90
N GLY A 88 3.39 2.45 -3.16
CA GLY A 88 2.05 1.93 -2.90
C GLY A 88 1.31 2.75 -1.87
N SER A 89 0.40 2.10 -1.17
CA SER A 89 -0.47 2.79 -0.21
C SER A 89 -0.79 1.92 1.00
N VAL A 90 -1.26 2.56 2.05
CA VAL A 90 -1.88 1.91 3.19
C VAL A 90 -3.09 2.70 3.61
N HIS A 91 -4.16 2.00 3.99
CA HIS A 91 -5.32 2.65 4.61
C HIS A 91 -5.96 1.71 5.62
N SER A 92 -6.80 2.28 6.49
CA SER A 92 -7.50 1.50 7.50
C SER A 92 -8.98 1.36 7.16
N HIS A 93 -9.56 0.23 7.54
CA HIS A 93 -11.00 0.00 7.54
C HIS A 93 -11.49 0.02 8.98
N PRO A 94 -12.60 0.69 9.29
CA PRO A 94 -13.06 0.78 10.68
C PRO A 94 -13.64 -0.52 11.23
N GLY A 95 -13.97 -1.49 10.39
CA GLY A 95 -14.47 -2.80 10.82
C GLY A 95 -13.41 -3.88 10.74
N PRO A 96 -13.79 -5.14 10.95
CA PRO A 96 -12.83 -6.25 10.99
C PRO A 96 -12.43 -6.81 9.63
N ASN A 97 -12.97 -6.28 8.54
CA ASN A 97 -12.71 -6.80 7.19
C ASN A 97 -11.63 -5.99 6.49
N ALA A 98 -10.49 -6.61 6.24
CA ALA A 98 -9.35 -6.02 5.52
C ALA A 98 -9.36 -6.33 4.02
N SER A 99 -10.47 -6.76 3.45
CA SER A 99 -10.60 -6.98 2.02
C SER A 99 -10.83 -5.66 1.28
N PRO A 100 -10.26 -5.52 0.07
CA PRO A 100 -10.45 -4.29 -0.69
C PRO A 100 -11.87 -4.12 -1.20
N SER A 101 -12.37 -2.88 -1.15
CA SER A 101 -13.61 -2.49 -1.79
C SER A 101 -13.39 -2.34 -3.30
N ASP A 102 -14.48 -2.13 -4.06
CA ASP A 102 -14.36 -1.86 -5.49
C ASP A 102 -13.56 -0.58 -5.75
N ALA A 103 -13.77 0.45 -4.93
CA ALA A 103 -13.00 1.70 -5.02
C ALA A 103 -11.52 1.47 -4.73
N ASP A 104 -11.22 0.63 -3.73
CA ASP A 104 -9.83 0.27 -3.42
C ASP A 104 -9.15 -0.41 -4.60
N LEU A 105 -9.85 -1.32 -5.29
CA LEU A 105 -9.30 -2.04 -6.43
C LEU A 105 -8.96 -1.09 -7.58
N VAL A 106 -9.82 -0.12 -7.84
CA VAL A 106 -9.55 0.91 -8.86
C VAL A 106 -8.32 1.73 -8.46
N PHE A 107 -8.23 2.12 -7.20
CA PHE A 107 -7.10 2.87 -6.66
C PHE A 107 -5.79 2.09 -6.79
N PHE A 108 -5.79 0.80 -6.44
CA PHE A 108 -4.60 -0.03 -6.48
C PHE A 108 -3.98 -0.10 -7.88
N GLN A 109 -4.80 -0.13 -8.91
CA GLN A 109 -4.31 -0.18 -10.30
C GLN A 109 -3.57 1.08 -10.72
N LYS A 110 -3.79 2.20 -10.03
CA LYS A 110 -3.28 3.51 -10.45
C LYS A 110 -2.19 4.06 -9.54
N LYS A 111 -2.02 3.53 -8.33
CA LYS A 111 -1.19 4.18 -7.31
C LYS A 111 -0.13 3.27 -6.71
N GLY A 112 0.60 2.56 -7.54
CA GLY A 112 1.76 1.81 -7.11
C GLY A 112 1.60 0.31 -7.22
N PHE A 113 2.47 -0.43 -6.54
CA PHE A 113 2.65 -1.85 -6.74
C PHE A 113 2.23 -2.69 -5.54
N PHE A 114 2.14 -2.09 -4.35
CA PHE A 114 1.94 -2.82 -3.11
C PHE A 114 1.04 -2.00 -2.20
N HIS A 115 -0.06 -2.60 -1.76
CA HIS A 115 -1.08 -1.89 -1.02
C HIS A 115 -1.46 -2.67 0.24
N MET A 116 -1.55 -1.97 1.36
CA MET A 116 -1.87 -2.58 2.64
C MET A 116 -3.20 -2.05 3.15
N ILE A 117 -3.97 -2.93 3.78
CA ILE A 117 -5.19 -2.56 4.49
C ILE A 117 -5.07 -3.11 5.90
N ILE A 118 -5.27 -2.23 6.89
CA ILE A 118 -5.34 -2.64 8.29
C ILE A 118 -6.78 -2.49 8.79
N ALA A 119 -7.28 -3.52 9.48
CA ALA A 119 -8.64 -3.55 10.00
C ALA A 119 -8.61 -3.78 11.52
N GLU A 120 -9.75 -3.71 12.17
CA GLU A 120 -9.85 -4.03 13.60
C GLU A 120 -9.30 -5.43 13.88
N PRO A 121 -8.54 -5.63 14.97
CA PRO A 121 -8.26 -4.70 16.08
C PRO A 121 -6.99 -3.84 15.88
N PHE A 122 -6.51 -3.65 14.68
CA PHE A 122 -5.40 -2.75 14.33
C PHE A 122 -4.07 -3.19 14.95
N ASP A 123 -3.77 -4.47 14.88
CA ASP A 123 -2.48 -5.03 15.25
C ASP A 123 -1.75 -5.54 14.00
N ARG A 124 -0.54 -6.09 14.17
CA ARG A 124 0.25 -6.58 13.05
C ARG A 124 -0.47 -7.68 12.25
N ASP A 125 -1.23 -8.52 12.96
CA ASP A 125 -1.94 -9.64 12.31
C ASP A 125 -3.21 -9.17 11.59
N SER A 126 -3.61 -7.93 11.79
CA SER A 126 -4.78 -7.34 11.17
C SER A 126 -4.49 -6.73 9.80
N ILE A 127 -3.25 -6.79 9.33
CA ILE A 127 -2.84 -6.21 8.06
C ILE A 127 -2.91 -7.26 6.97
N ARG A 128 -3.52 -6.90 5.84
CA ARG A 128 -3.48 -7.67 4.61
C ARG A 128 -2.87 -6.83 3.51
N ALA A 129 -2.07 -7.45 2.66
CA ALA A 129 -1.41 -6.76 1.56
C ALA A 129 -1.89 -7.30 0.23
N TYR A 130 -1.84 -6.45 -0.78
CA TYR A 130 -2.37 -6.74 -2.11
C TYR A 130 -1.47 -6.15 -3.18
N ASP A 131 -1.44 -6.80 -4.34
CA ASP A 131 -0.80 -6.23 -5.52
C ASP A 131 -1.74 -5.23 -6.22
N SER A 132 -1.30 -4.70 -7.36
CA SER A 132 -2.08 -3.71 -8.11
C SER A 132 -3.41 -4.26 -8.64
N TYR A 133 -3.56 -5.57 -8.70
CA TYR A 133 -4.78 -6.22 -9.21
C TYR A 133 -5.69 -6.71 -8.09
N GLY A 134 -5.31 -6.47 -6.83
CA GLY A 134 -6.12 -6.89 -5.69
C GLY A 134 -5.87 -8.33 -5.25
N ASN A 135 -4.84 -8.98 -5.77
CA ASN A 135 -4.44 -10.30 -5.31
C ASN A 135 -3.66 -10.20 -4.01
N LEU A 136 -3.88 -11.14 -3.10
CA LEU A 136 -3.11 -11.18 -1.85
C LEU A 136 -1.62 -11.24 -2.14
N ALA A 137 -0.85 -10.43 -1.44
CA ALA A 137 0.59 -10.35 -1.55
C ALA A 137 1.23 -10.62 -0.19
N GLY A 138 2.36 -11.31 -0.20
CA GLY A 138 3.12 -11.54 1.02
C GLY A 138 4.14 -10.42 1.24
N TYR A 139 4.61 -10.29 2.48
CA TYR A 139 5.70 -9.39 2.81
C TYR A 139 6.41 -9.90 4.06
N ARG A 140 7.65 -9.44 4.22
CA ARG A 140 8.47 -9.75 5.38
C ARG A 140 8.70 -8.48 6.19
N ILE A 141 8.52 -8.57 7.49
CA ILE A 141 8.84 -7.46 8.40
C ILE A 141 10.32 -7.57 8.76
N ILE A 142 11.05 -6.50 8.59
CA ILE A 142 12.49 -6.49 8.83
C ILE A 142 12.89 -5.49 9.91
#